data_9872923f8c125c1d1f2431138c96d9b3
#
_entry.id   9872923f8c125c1d1f2431138c96d9b3
#
_cell.length_a   1.000
_cell.length_b   1.000
_cell.length_c   1.000
_cell.angle_alpha   90.00
_cell.angle_beta   90.00
_cell.angle_gamma   90.00
#
_symmetry.space_group_name_H-M   'P 1'
#
loop_
_entity.id
_entity.type
_entity.pdbx_description
1 polymer ?
#
loop_
_entity_poly.entity_id
_entity_poly.type
_entity_poly.pdbx_seq_one_letter_code
_entity_poly.pdbx_strand_id
1 'polypeptide(L)'
;MSKKIYGLFILVGLVLLPVAANASSASPAWGFTSVSAQGTANTSYALGDLFTPTQNMDVYDLGYYDAAATEGGAVNQPHSVALYQVTGGPISLGSTTITSSSTQVGDFLYNAITPVVLLAGTEYELVGVTNTADYYTYSTLVSGFSVAAPLTFNGYNENPATFAGYSPTSNRTIQYFGPDFEYTLTPEPTSFLLLGSGLVGLAGLVKRKLKG
;
A
#
# COMPACT_ATOMS: atom_id res chain seq x y z
N MET A 1 -75.38 -3.83 9.86
CA MET A 1 -74.45 -4.17 8.76
C MET A 1 -73.04 -3.68 9.14
N SER A 2 -72.19 -4.58 9.63
CA SER A 2 -70.83 -4.26 10.07
C SER A 2 -69.85 -4.49 8.91
N LYS A 3 -69.20 -3.40 8.41
CA LYS A 3 -68.14 -3.50 7.38
C LYS A 3 -66.80 -3.82 8.05
N LYS A 4 -66.32 -5.06 7.88
CA LYS A 4 -64.99 -5.47 8.27
C LYS A 4 -63.98 -4.92 7.25
N ILE A 5 -63.14 -3.96 7.68
CA ILE A 5 -62.01 -3.47 6.90
C ILE A 5 -60.84 -4.40 7.14
N TYR A 6 -60.46 -5.21 6.15
CA TYR A 6 -59.24 -6.00 6.16
C TYR A 6 -58.07 -5.11 5.79
N GLY A 7 -57.25 -4.76 6.79
CA GLY A 7 -55.99 -4.06 6.56
C GLY A 7 -54.95 -5.01 5.92
N LEU A 8 -54.61 -4.76 4.68
CA LEU A 8 -53.52 -5.46 3.97
C LEU A 8 -52.19 -4.95 4.49
N PHE A 9 -51.53 -5.73 5.33
CA PHE A 9 -50.13 -5.47 5.72
C PHE A 9 -49.22 -5.90 4.59
N ILE A 10 -48.71 -4.97 3.79
CA ILE A 10 -47.61 -5.21 2.85
C ILE A 10 -46.33 -5.18 3.66
N LEU A 11 -45.78 -6.35 3.94
CA LEU A 11 -44.48 -6.54 4.52
C LEU A 11 -43.44 -6.31 3.38
N VAL A 12 -42.90 -5.08 3.28
CA VAL A 12 -41.78 -4.81 2.39
C VAL A 12 -40.53 -5.44 2.99
N GLY A 13 -40.23 -6.64 2.57
CA GLY A 13 -38.98 -7.31 2.90
C GLY A 13 -37.82 -6.53 2.25
N LEU A 14 -37.04 -5.82 3.06
CA LEU A 14 -35.78 -5.23 2.62
C LEU A 14 -34.78 -6.37 2.40
N VAL A 15 -34.60 -6.78 1.16
CA VAL A 15 -33.56 -7.74 0.78
C VAL A 15 -32.23 -7.02 0.90
N LEU A 16 -31.51 -7.22 2.00
CA LEU A 16 -30.10 -6.85 2.14
C LEU A 16 -29.30 -7.81 1.25
N LEU A 17 -29.03 -7.41 0.03
CA LEU A 17 -28.06 -8.09 -0.80
C LEU A 17 -26.67 -7.89 -0.15
N PRO A 18 -25.92 -8.96 0.10
CA PRO A 18 -24.55 -8.80 0.53
C PRO A 18 -23.80 -8.08 -0.61
N VAL A 19 -23.30 -6.89 -0.35
CA VAL A 19 -22.30 -6.26 -1.22
C VAL A 19 -21.06 -7.12 -1.05
N ALA A 20 -20.74 -7.92 -2.06
CA ALA A 20 -19.48 -8.61 -2.11
C ALA A 20 -18.40 -7.52 -2.09
N ALA A 21 -17.64 -7.43 -1.00
CA ALA A 21 -16.40 -6.69 -1.00
C ALA A 21 -15.51 -7.37 -2.04
N ASN A 22 -15.27 -6.71 -3.16
CA ASN A 22 -14.27 -7.17 -4.10
C ASN A 22 -12.95 -7.12 -3.34
N ALA A 23 -12.33 -8.28 -3.12
CA ALA A 23 -10.97 -8.34 -2.68
C ALA A 23 -10.15 -7.62 -3.76
N SER A 24 -9.60 -6.45 -3.45
CA SER A 24 -8.66 -5.78 -4.33
C SER A 24 -7.47 -6.74 -4.49
N SER A 25 -7.04 -6.98 -5.73
CA SER A 25 -5.77 -7.65 -5.96
C SER A 25 -4.65 -6.81 -5.35
N ALA A 26 -3.63 -7.46 -4.80
CA ALA A 26 -2.43 -6.76 -4.36
C ALA A 26 -1.85 -5.93 -5.51
N SER A 27 -1.40 -4.73 -5.22
CA SER A 27 -0.83 -3.81 -6.20
C SER A 27 0.50 -3.28 -5.69
N PRO A 28 1.53 -3.16 -6.54
CA PRO A 28 2.77 -2.48 -6.22
C PRO A 28 2.53 -1.02 -5.84
N ALA A 29 3.34 -0.52 -4.91
CA ALA A 29 3.25 0.88 -4.45
C ALA A 29 3.74 1.85 -5.54
N TRP A 30 4.77 1.46 -6.29
CA TRP A 30 5.31 2.24 -7.41
C TRP A 30 5.84 1.34 -8.52
N GLY A 31 6.17 1.97 -9.64
CA GLY A 31 6.68 1.27 -10.81
C GLY A 31 7.28 2.25 -11.83
N PHE A 32 7.86 1.68 -12.88
CA PHE A 32 8.50 2.41 -13.97
C PHE A 32 7.93 2.00 -15.31
N THR A 33 8.04 2.89 -16.32
CA THR A 33 7.75 2.51 -17.71
C THR A 33 8.98 1.89 -18.37
N SER A 34 10.17 2.36 -18.02
CA SER A 34 11.43 1.78 -18.50
C SER A 34 12.60 2.18 -17.60
N VAL A 35 13.63 1.37 -17.62
CA VAL A 35 14.91 1.61 -16.96
C VAL A 35 15.97 1.66 -18.06
N SER A 36 16.71 2.78 -18.16
CA SER A 36 17.70 2.98 -19.22
C SER A 36 19.08 2.43 -18.89
N ALA A 37 19.39 2.31 -17.61
CA ALA A 37 20.65 1.77 -17.11
C ALA A 37 20.50 1.39 -15.63
N GLN A 38 21.54 0.76 -15.09
CA GLN A 38 21.60 0.34 -13.70
C GLN A 38 22.91 0.84 -13.10
N GLY A 39 22.83 1.26 -11.82
CA GLY A 39 24.02 1.50 -11.02
C GLY A 39 24.44 0.24 -10.29
N THR A 40 25.73 0.13 -9.97
CA THR A 40 26.24 -0.88 -9.05
C THR A 40 26.65 -0.22 -7.75
N ALA A 41 26.19 -0.75 -6.62
CA ALA A 41 26.61 -0.27 -5.32
C ALA A 41 28.07 -0.65 -5.06
N ASN A 42 28.88 0.29 -4.60
CA ASN A 42 30.27 0.05 -4.20
C ASN A 42 30.41 -0.25 -2.69
N THR A 43 29.32 -0.07 -1.95
CA THR A 43 29.18 -0.40 -0.54
C THR A 43 27.70 -0.62 -0.22
N SER A 44 27.39 -1.10 0.97
CA SER A 44 26.01 -1.24 1.41
C SER A 44 25.45 0.10 1.88
N TYR A 45 24.26 0.47 1.38
CA TYR A 45 23.51 1.64 1.79
C TYR A 45 22.11 1.22 2.22
N ALA A 46 21.55 1.89 3.21
CA ALA A 46 20.13 1.86 3.45
C ALA A 46 19.47 2.96 2.60
N LEU A 47 18.55 2.58 1.74
CA LEU A 47 17.80 3.45 0.84
C LEU A 47 16.36 3.45 1.29
N GLY A 48 15.82 4.62 1.59
CA GLY A 48 14.48 4.78 2.15
C GLY A 48 13.59 5.66 1.29
N ASP A 49 12.37 5.20 1.05
CA ASP A 49 11.32 5.93 0.35
C ASP A 49 10.24 6.36 1.34
N LEU A 50 10.07 7.67 1.50
CA LEU A 50 9.07 8.28 2.38
C LEU A 50 7.75 8.41 1.63
N PHE A 51 6.65 8.02 2.27
CA PHE A 51 5.33 8.10 1.69
C PHE A 51 4.22 8.26 2.73
N THR A 52 3.07 8.73 2.27
CA THR A 52 1.85 8.88 3.08
C THR A 52 0.68 8.26 2.34
N PRO A 53 0.00 7.26 2.90
CA PRO A 53 -1.26 6.75 2.37
C PRO A 53 -2.36 7.80 2.45
N THR A 54 -3.19 7.92 1.41
CA THR A 54 -4.41 8.76 1.42
C THR A 54 -5.65 7.98 1.85
N GLN A 55 -5.54 6.64 1.91
CA GLN A 55 -6.56 5.71 2.40
C GLN A 55 -5.89 4.64 3.26
N ASN A 56 -6.65 4.03 4.18
CA ASN A 56 -6.12 2.89 4.93
C ASN A 56 -5.85 1.72 3.99
N MET A 57 -4.74 1.02 4.21
CA MET A 57 -4.34 -0.12 3.39
C MET A 57 -3.65 -1.19 4.22
N ASP A 58 -3.71 -2.42 3.73
CA ASP A 58 -3.00 -3.56 4.29
C ASP A 58 -1.81 -3.88 3.38
N VAL A 59 -0.60 -3.87 3.92
CA VAL A 59 0.64 -4.29 3.24
C VAL A 59 0.87 -5.76 3.54
N TYR A 60 1.05 -6.57 2.51
CA TYR A 60 1.21 -8.03 2.61
C TYR A 60 2.60 -8.51 2.23
N ASP A 61 3.24 -7.81 1.28
CA ASP A 61 4.51 -8.18 0.73
C ASP A 61 5.44 -6.98 0.73
N LEU A 62 6.72 -7.24 1.00
CA LEU A 62 7.80 -6.28 0.78
C LEU A 62 8.67 -6.79 -0.34
N GLY A 63 9.14 -5.87 -1.18
CA GLY A 63 9.87 -6.17 -2.40
C GLY A 63 11.17 -5.40 -2.52
N TYR A 64 12.00 -5.84 -3.46
CA TYR A 64 13.19 -5.13 -3.89
C TYR A 64 13.34 -5.21 -5.41
N TYR A 65 13.87 -4.15 -6.01
CA TYR A 65 14.09 -4.05 -7.45
C TYR A 65 14.95 -5.19 -7.97
N ASP A 66 14.46 -5.88 -9.01
CA ASP A 66 15.18 -6.94 -9.70
C ASP A 66 15.62 -6.49 -11.10
N ALA A 67 16.88 -6.17 -11.22
CA ALA A 67 17.49 -5.81 -12.49
C ALA A 67 17.35 -6.89 -13.58
N ALA A 68 17.13 -8.16 -13.21
CA ALA A 68 16.93 -9.25 -14.17
C ALA A 68 15.70 -9.07 -15.04
N ALA A 69 14.63 -8.49 -14.50
CA ALA A 69 13.40 -8.26 -15.23
C ALA A 69 13.59 -7.31 -16.42
N THR A 70 14.57 -6.41 -16.35
CA THR A 70 14.81 -5.37 -17.36
C THR A 70 16.02 -5.57 -18.23
N GLU A 71 17.12 -6.13 -17.69
CA GLU A 71 18.41 -6.21 -18.41
C GLU A 71 19.19 -7.52 -18.23
N GLY A 72 18.57 -8.57 -17.68
CA GLY A 72 19.19 -9.89 -17.51
C GLY A 72 20.16 -9.98 -16.34
N GLY A 73 20.15 -9.02 -15.42
CA GLY A 73 20.79 -9.12 -14.11
C GLY A 73 19.84 -9.81 -13.12
N ALA A 74 20.30 -10.69 -12.27
CA ALA A 74 19.52 -11.24 -11.17
C ALA A 74 19.89 -10.55 -9.86
N VAL A 75 18.98 -10.54 -8.88
CA VAL A 75 19.36 -10.25 -7.50
C VAL A 75 20.45 -11.25 -7.09
N ASN A 76 21.70 -10.78 -7.08
CA ASN A 76 22.85 -11.63 -6.82
C ASN A 76 23.14 -11.80 -5.33
N GLN A 77 22.63 -10.88 -4.52
CA GLN A 77 22.83 -10.85 -3.07
C GLN A 77 21.46 -10.65 -2.37
N PRO A 78 21.28 -11.20 -1.18
CA PRO A 78 20.07 -10.95 -0.41
C PRO A 78 19.94 -9.48 -0.03
N HIS A 79 18.73 -8.90 -0.19
CA HIS A 79 18.40 -7.54 0.23
C HIS A 79 17.45 -7.55 1.42
N SER A 80 17.84 -6.90 2.49
CA SER A 80 16.92 -6.68 3.60
C SER A 80 15.99 -5.52 3.27
N VAL A 81 14.68 -5.71 3.48
CA VAL A 81 13.65 -4.67 3.30
C VAL A 81 12.84 -4.56 4.57
N ALA A 82 12.57 -3.34 5.03
CA ALA A 82 11.75 -3.09 6.22
C ALA A 82 10.86 -1.86 6.05
N LEU A 83 9.69 -1.93 6.64
CA LEU A 83 8.69 -0.88 6.68
C LEU A 83 8.67 -0.24 8.08
N TYR A 84 8.73 1.10 8.13
CA TYR A 84 8.72 1.87 9.36
C TYR A 84 7.58 2.89 9.35
N GLN A 85 7.00 3.14 10.53
CA GLN A 85 6.22 4.35 10.77
C GLN A 85 7.20 5.45 11.22
N VAL A 86 7.13 6.62 10.58
CA VAL A 86 8.00 7.76 10.88
C VAL A 86 7.35 8.73 11.86
N THR A 87 6.06 8.98 11.71
CA THR A 87 5.30 9.86 12.59
C THR A 87 5.33 9.35 14.02
N GLY A 88 5.88 10.15 14.93
CA GLY A 88 6.02 9.78 16.35
C GLY A 88 7.33 9.08 16.71
N GLY A 89 8.24 8.94 15.73
CA GLY A 89 9.54 8.25 15.84
C GLY A 89 9.54 6.92 15.09
N PRO A 90 10.71 6.46 14.62
CA PRO A 90 10.80 5.29 13.76
C PRO A 90 10.42 4.02 14.52
N ILE A 91 9.30 3.42 14.14
CA ILE A 91 8.80 2.14 14.67
C ILE A 91 8.80 1.13 13.53
N SER A 92 9.55 0.04 13.67
CA SER A 92 9.53 -1.06 12.70
C SER A 92 8.19 -1.78 12.75
N LEU A 93 7.54 -1.90 11.58
CA LEU A 93 6.24 -2.54 11.42
C LEU A 93 6.37 -3.95 10.84
N GLY A 94 7.37 -4.18 9.98
CA GLY A 94 7.64 -5.46 9.36
C GLY A 94 8.93 -5.44 8.56
N SER A 95 9.50 -6.62 8.34
CA SER A 95 10.71 -6.76 7.52
C SER A 95 10.80 -8.14 6.91
N THR A 96 11.55 -8.24 5.81
CA THR A 96 11.86 -9.49 5.15
C THR A 96 13.23 -9.40 4.45
N THR A 97 13.67 -10.52 3.90
CA THR A 97 14.88 -10.59 3.06
C THR A 97 14.48 -11.07 1.67
N ILE A 98 14.77 -10.27 0.66
CA ILE A 98 14.52 -10.59 -0.75
C ILE A 98 15.73 -11.32 -1.30
N THR A 99 15.50 -12.38 -2.06
CA THR A 99 16.51 -13.22 -2.70
C THR A 99 16.10 -13.54 -4.14
N SER A 100 16.97 -14.15 -4.92
CA SER A 100 16.65 -14.61 -6.28
C SER A 100 15.52 -15.66 -6.35
N SER A 101 15.12 -16.24 -5.22
CA SER A 101 13.97 -17.17 -5.13
C SER A 101 12.66 -16.51 -4.70
N SER A 102 12.66 -15.21 -4.44
CA SER A 102 11.45 -14.43 -4.13
C SER A 102 10.54 -14.33 -5.35
N THR A 103 9.26 -14.03 -5.14
CA THR A 103 8.26 -13.99 -6.22
C THR A 103 8.42 -12.73 -7.05
N GLN A 104 8.58 -12.88 -8.36
CA GLN A 104 8.69 -11.74 -9.27
C GLN A 104 7.32 -11.18 -9.65
N VAL A 105 7.17 -9.86 -9.52
CA VAL A 105 6.04 -9.09 -10.03
C VAL A 105 6.58 -7.81 -10.67
N GLY A 106 6.43 -7.68 -11.98
CA GLY A 106 7.02 -6.57 -12.74
C GLY A 106 8.55 -6.53 -12.61
N ASP A 107 9.05 -5.38 -12.20
CA ASP A 107 10.50 -5.12 -12.02
C ASP A 107 11.02 -5.42 -10.60
N PHE A 108 10.20 -6.04 -9.75
CA PHE A 108 10.52 -6.30 -8.35
C PHE A 108 10.34 -7.76 -7.98
N LEU A 109 11.11 -8.18 -6.99
CA LEU A 109 10.95 -9.46 -6.29
C LEU A 109 10.33 -9.22 -4.92
N TYR A 110 9.34 -10.03 -4.51
CA TYR A 110 8.58 -9.86 -3.27
C TYR A 110 8.61 -11.10 -2.39
N ASN A 111 8.55 -10.86 -1.09
CA ASN A 111 8.30 -11.87 -0.07
C ASN A 111 7.19 -11.41 0.88
N ALA A 112 6.33 -12.35 1.23
CA ALA A 112 5.25 -12.12 2.16
C ALA A 112 5.75 -11.76 3.56
N ILE A 113 5.01 -10.85 4.21
CA ILE A 113 5.16 -10.51 5.62
C ILE A 113 3.84 -10.76 6.37
N THR A 114 3.88 -10.71 7.70
CA THR A 114 2.63 -10.57 8.46
C THR A 114 1.96 -9.26 8.03
N PRO A 115 0.68 -9.27 7.63
CA PRO A 115 0.01 -8.08 7.16
C PRO A 115 0.09 -6.92 8.13
N VAL A 116 0.40 -5.72 7.61
CA VAL A 116 0.54 -4.48 8.36
C VAL A 116 -0.47 -3.47 7.87
N VAL A 117 -1.29 -2.95 8.79
CA VAL A 117 -2.25 -1.88 8.47
C VAL A 117 -1.54 -0.54 8.47
N LEU A 118 -1.58 0.18 7.35
CA LEU A 118 -1.16 1.57 7.24
C LEU A 118 -2.36 2.50 7.31
N LEU A 119 -2.25 3.52 8.15
CA LEU A 119 -3.32 4.49 8.36
C LEU A 119 -3.16 5.69 7.42
N ALA A 120 -4.27 6.14 6.83
CA ALA A 120 -4.30 7.35 6.02
C ALA A 120 -3.76 8.57 6.79
N GLY A 121 -2.96 9.39 6.11
CA GLY A 121 -2.38 10.60 6.68
C GLY A 121 -1.18 10.39 7.62
N THR A 122 -0.77 9.14 7.85
CA THR A 122 0.43 8.80 8.64
C THR A 122 1.62 8.64 7.70
N GLU A 123 2.76 9.22 8.04
CA GLU A 123 3.98 9.07 7.24
C GLU A 123 4.72 7.79 7.59
N TYR A 124 5.11 7.07 6.55
CA TYR A 124 5.88 5.83 6.60
C TYR A 124 7.14 5.93 5.76
N GLU A 125 8.03 5.02 6.00
CA GLU A 125 9.26 4.86 5.24
C GLU A 125 9.51 3.39 4.94
N LEU A 126 9.73 3.10 3.67
CA LEU A 126 10.15 1.80 3.21
C LEU A 126 11.65 1.82 2.97
N VAL A 127 12.39 0.97 3.66
CA VAL A 127 13.86 0.93 3.61
C VAL A 127 14.33 -0.37 3.01
N GLY A 128 15.19 -0.26 1.99
CA GLY A 128 15.92 -1.38 1.42
C GLY A 128 17.42 -1.23 1.62
N VAL A 129 18.13 -2.32 1.83
CA VAL A 129 19.61 -2.31 1.91
C VAL A 129 20.21 -2.82 0.61
N THR A 130 21.03 -1.98 -0.04
CA THR A 130 21.86 -2.41 -1.16
C THR A 130 23.02 -3.26 -0.67
N ASN A 131 23.53 -4.14 -1.53
CA ASN A 131 24.76 -4.88 -1.29
C ASN A 131 25.84 -4.48 -2.28
N THR A 132 27.10 -4.71 -1.90
CA THR A 132 28.26 -4.44 -2.77
C THR A 132 28.17 -5.28 -4.04
N ALA A 133 28.38 -4.65 -5.19
CA ALA A 133 28.35 -5.27 -6.52
C ALA A 133 26.97 -5.79 -6.96
N ASP A 134 25.89 -5.37 -6.31
CA ASP A 134 24.54 -5.61 -6.79
C ASP A 134 23.96 -4.37 -7.47
N TYR A 135 22.88 -4.56 -8.23
CA TYR A 135 22.30 -3.53 -9.05
C TYR A 135 21.24 -2.73 -8.28
N TYR A 136 21.12 -1.46 -8.63
CA TYR A 136 20.02 -0.59 -8.19
C TYR A 136 19.69 0.40 -9.31
N THR A 137 18.55 1.04 -9.23
CA THR A 137 18.19 2.11 -10.15
C THR A 137 17.87 3.42 -9.42
N TYR A 138 17.85 4.53 -10.13
CA TYR A 138 17.57 5.86 -9.55
C TYR A 138 16.91 6.80 -10.56
N SER A 139 16.37 7.91 -10.08
CA SER A 139 15.46 8.79 -10.82
C SER A 139 15.95 9.29 -12.18
N THR A 140 17.26 9.37 -12.41
CA THR A 140 17.80 9.78 -13.73
C THR A 140 17.95 8.60 -14.71
N LEU A 141 17.81 7.37 -14.26
CA LEU A 141 17.91 6.16 -15.07
C LEU A 141 16.57 5.54 -15.43
N VAL A 142 15.49 5.96 -14.75
CA VAL A 142 14.14 5.49 -15.02
C VAL A 142 13.32 6.54 -15.76
N SER A 143 12.34 6.09 -16.52
CA SER A 143 11.30 6.95 -17.06
C SER A 143 9.92 6.42 -16.67
N GLY A 144 8.94 7.35 -16.58
CA GLY A 144 7.58 7.00 -16.21
C GLY A 144 7.43 6.44 -14.81
N PHE A 145 8.22 6.97 -13.85
CA PHE A 145 7.99 6.66 -12.44
C PHE A 145 6.55 7.03 -12.07
N SER A 146 5.85 6.09 -11.53
CA SER A 146 4.47 6.23 -11.10
C SER A 146 4.29 5.73 -9.69
N VAL A 147 3.53 6.47 -8.91
CA VAL A 147 3.11 6.09 -7.56
C VAL A 147 1.63 5.73 -7.63
N ALA A 148 1.24 4.65 -6.98
CA ALA A 148 -0.14 4.22 -6.93
C ALA A 148 -1.05 5.32 -6.33
N ALA A 149 -2.26 5.50 -6.87
CA ALA A 149 -3.16 6.60 -6.53
C ALA A 149 -3.45 6.81 -5.02
N PRO A 150 -3.52 5.76 -4.17
CA PRO A 150 -3.74 5.96 -2.73
C PRO A 150 -2.49 6.34 -1.95
N LEU A 151 -1.37 6.66 -2.63
CA LEU A 151 -0.11 7.03 -2.00
C LEU A 151 0.33 8.42 -2.45
N THR A 152 0.94 9.16 -1.53
CA THR A 152 1.72 10.36 -1.81
C THR A 152 3.18 10.03 -1.51
N PHE A 153 4.04 10.19 -2.50
CA PHE A 153 5.48 10.05 -2.34
C PHE A 153 6.06 11.34 -1.77
N ASN A 154 6.73 11.27 -0.61
CA ASN A 154 7.18 12.45 0.13
C ASN A 154 8.68 12.73 -0.07
N GLY A 155 9.43 11.78 -0.58
CA GLY A 155 10.85 11.94 -0.82
C GLY A 155 11.64 10.68 -0.52
N TYR A 156 12.94 10.86 -0.45
CA TYR A 156 13.91 9.80 -0.33
C TYR A 156 14.94 10.11 0.75
N ASN A 157 15.35 9.09 1.49
CA ASN A 157 16.44 9.13 2.47
C ASN A 157 17.55 8.14 2.13
N GLU A 158 18.78 8.54 2.41
CA GLU A 158 19.95 7.67 2.34
C GLU A 158 20.63 7.63 3.70
N ASN A 159 20.87 6.44 4.22
CA ASN A 159 21.64 6.24 5.45
C ASN A 159 22.58 5.06 5.27
N PRO A 160 23.90 5.20 5.56
CA PRO A 160 24.81 4.10 5.39
C PRO A 160 24.49 2.93 6.34
N ALA A 161 24.27 1.78 5.78
CA ALA A 161 24.60 0.45 6.23
C ALA A 161 23.74 -0.31 7.24
N THR A 162 22.76 0.22 7.97
CA THR A 162 22.00 -0.63 8.92
C THR A 162 20.58 -0.20 9.17
N PHE A 163 19.66 -1.19 9.29
CA PHE A 163 18.32 -0.98 9.83
C PHE A 163 18.31 -0.57 11.31
N ALA A 164 19.34 -0.95 12.08
CA ALA A 164 19.42 -0.63 13.49
C ALA A 164 19.79 0.84 13.70
N GLY A 165 18.86 1.62 14.21
CA GLY A 165 19.05 3.04 14.47
C GLY A 165 18.89 3.95 13.26
N TYR A 166 18.16 3.48 12.23
CA TYR A 166 17.79 4.31 11.10
C TYR A 166 17.08 5.58 11.59
N SER A 167 17.64 6.72 11.23
CA SER A 167 17.05 8.03 11.44
C SER A 167 17.10 8.79 10.12
N PRO A 168 15.97 9.25 9.58
CA PRO A 168 15.96 10.00 8.34
C PRO A 168 16.79 11.26 8.49
N THR A 169 17.92 11.36 7.82
CA THR A 169 18.88 12.46 7.98
C THR A 169 19.02 13.35 6.76
N SER A 170 18.57 12.94 5.59
CA SER A 170 18.69 13.77 4.40
C SER A 170 17.63 13.46 3.34
N ASN A 171 16.86 14.47 2.98
CA ASN A 171 16.03 14.46 1.79
C ASN A 171 16.94 14.86 0.60
N ARG A 172 17.16 13.94 -0.35
CA ARG A 172 17.97 14.20 -1.56
C ARG A 172 17.08 14.29 -2.78
N THR A 173 17.55 15.06 -3.76
CA THR A 173 16.87 15.24 -5.06
C THR A 173 16.96 14.04 -5.97
N ILE A 174 17.91 13.13 -5.76
CA ILE A 174 18.05 11.89 -6.51
C ILE A 174 17.37 10.79 -5.71
N GLN A 175 16.31 10.23 -6.27
CA GLN A 175 15.58 9.13 -5.69
C GLN A 175 16.23 7.81 -6.11
N TYR A 176 16.46 6.91 -5.16
CA TYR A 176 16.95 5.56 -5.42
C TYR A 176 15.80 4.59 -5.22
N PHE A 177 15.55 3.78 -6.23
CA PHE A 177 14.45 2.83 -6.24
C PHE A 177 14.99 1.42 -6.01
N GLY A 178 15.09 1.03 -4.76
CA GLY A 178 15.40 -0.34 -4.37
C GLY A 178 14.18 -1.04 -3.83
N PRO A 179 13.61 -0.60 -2.70
CA PRO A 179 12.48 -1.26 -2.07
C PRO A 179 11.14 -0.91 -2.74
N ASP A 180 10.17 -1.82 -2.64
CA ASP A 180 8.77 -1.64 -2.97
C ASP A 180 7.89 -2.46 -2.02
N PHE A 181 6.58 -2.31 -2.06
CA PHE A 181 5.63 -3.14 -1.34
C PHE A 181 4.35 -3.36 -2.13
N GLU A 182 3.67 -4.48 -1.84
CA GLU A 182 2.34 -4.74 -2.35
C GLU A 182 1.30 -4.53 -1.26
N TYR A 183 0.16 -3.94 -1.65
CA TYR A 183 -0.91 -3.58 -0.74
C TYR A 183 -2.29 -3.87 -1.33
N THR A 184 -3.28 -3.95 -0.44
CA THR A 184 -4.70 -3.84 -0.80
C THR A 184 -5.33 -2.71 0.00
N LEU A 185 -6.34 -2.06 -0.57
CA LEU A 185 -7.10 -1.06 0.18
C LEU A 185 -7.97 -1.76 1.22
N THR A 186 -7.91 -1.28 2.46
CA THR A 186 -8.84 -1.70 3.49
C THR A 186 -10.22 -1.15 3.14
N PRO A 187 -11.25 -2.00 2.93
CA PRO A 187 -12.59 -1.51 2.64
C PRO A 187 -13.07 -0.58 3.75
N GLU A 188 -13.64 0.57 3.39
CA GLU A 188 -14.26 1.44 4.38
C GLU A 188 -15.33 0.66 5.15
N PRO A 189 -15.42 0.82 6.47
CA PRO A 189 -16.40 0.11 7.26
C PRO A 189 -17.79 0.33 6.65
N THR A 190 -18.49 -0.77 6.38
CA THR A 190 -19.89 -0.75 5.89
C THR A 190 -20.83 0.01 6.83
N SER A 191 -20.32 0.41 8.00
CA SER A 191 -20.99 1.29 8.96
C SER A 191 -21.54 2.59 8.35
N PHE A 192 -20.81 3.21 7.42
CA PHE A 192 -21.30 4.42 6.74
C PHE A 192 -22.48 4.11 5.81
N LEU A 193 -22.43 2.98 5.11
CA LEU A 193 -23.54 2.54 4.26
C LEU A 193 -24.75 2.14 5.12
N LEU A 194 -24.52 1.48 6.25
CA LEU A 194 -25.57 1.10 7.20
C LEU A 194 -26.19 2.34 7.85
N LEU A 195 -25.38 3.31 8.28
CA LEU A 195 -25.84 4.58 8.84
C LEU A 195 -26.66 5.36 7.80
N GLY A 196 -26.16 5.49 6.57
CA GLY A 196 -26.85 6.17 5.47
C GLY A 196 -28.19 5.51 5.14
N SER A 197 -28.24 4.19 5.03
CA SER A 197 -29.48 3.43 4.78
C SER A 197 -30.45 3.51 5.95
N GLY A 198 -29.94 3.50 7.19
CA GLY A 198 -30.72 3.68 8.41
C GLY A 198 -31.39 5.05 8.46
N LEU A 199 -30.67 6.13 8.13
CA LEU A 199 -31.20 7.50 8.09
C LEU A 199 -32.27 7.68 7.00
N VAL A 200 -32.04 7.09 5.81
CA VAL A 200 -33.07 7.11 4.73
C VAL A 200 -34.30 6.35 5.14
N GLY A 201 -34.17 5.21 5.81
CA GLY A 201 -35.26 4.42 6.36
C GLY A 201 -36.10 5.22 7.40
N LEU A 202 -35.43 5.89 8.33
CA LEU A 202 -36.07 6.74 9.33
C LEU A 202 -36.78 7.93 8.70
N ALA A 203 -36.17 8.61 7.72
CA ALA A 203 -36.82 9.73 7.01
C ALA A 203 -38.10 9.28 6.28
N GLY A 204 -38.09 8.07 5.71
CA GLY A 204 -39.27 7.46 5.08
C GLY A 204 -40.40 7.22 6.06
N LEU A 205 -40.09 6.73 7.26
CA LEU A 205 -41.10 6.51 8.32
C LEU A 205 -41.69 7.81 8.85
N VAL A 206 -40.87 8.84 9.08
CA VAL A 206 -41.31 10.16 9.52
C VAL A 206 -42.24 10.80 8.49
N LYS A 207 -41.87 10.77 7.19
CA LYS A 207 -42.68 11.31 6.10
C LYS A 207 -44.05 10.62 6.01
N ARG A 208 -44.10 9.31 6.28
CA ARG A 208 -45.37 8.55 6.28
C ARG A 208 -46.26 8.94 7.44
N LYS A 209 -45.70 9.23 8.62
CA LYS A 209 -46.45 9.63 9.83
C LYS A 209 -47.02 11.07 9.73
N LEU A 210 -46.37 11.94 8.96
CA LEU A 210 -46.80 13.32 8.75
C LEU A 210 -47.87 13.46 7.66
N LYS A 211 -48.12 12.44 6.85
CA LYS A 211 -49.13 12.42 5.78
C LYS A 211 -50.42 11.66 6.12
N GLY A 212 -50.49 11.04 7.27
CA GLY A 212 -51.67 10.35 7.81
C GLY A 212 -52.30 11.15 8.92
#